data_46d8937c67aacaf8ecf0888e5afe9aa2
#
_entry.id   46d8937c67aacaf8ecf0888e5afe9aa2
#
_cell.length_a   1.000
_cell.length_b   1.000
_cell.length_c   1.000
_cell.angle_alpha   90.00
_cell.angle_beta   90.00
_cell.angle_gamma   90.00
#
_symmetry.space_group_name_H-M   'P 1'
#
loop_
_entity.id
_entity.type
_entity.pdbx_description
1 polymer ?
#
loop_
_entity_poly.entity_id
_entity_poly.type
_entity_poly.pdbx_seq_one_letter_code
_entity_poly.pdbx_strand_id
1 'polypeptide(L)'
;MRKKISNNSILAACVLVVLTLCLLSVWQPIHFQKEKEQRETAVKQRLMKIRTAEENYKRRHGTYTGDFATLIKGKWLDREMQYIPFSDNRRFSLSATTIVTKNGKQIPLMECGATYEEYLDGLNEDAIQQETDNANMEGRFPGLKIGDITTNNDNAGNW
;
A
#
# COMPACT_ATOMS: atom_id res chain seq x y z
N MET A 1 0.43 35.92 49.20
CA MET A 1 -0.96 35.35 49.29
C MET A 1 -0.98 34.02 48.57
N ARG A 2 -0.98 32.89 49.31
CA ARG A 2 -1.19 31.57 48.71
C ARG A 2 -2.71 31.39 48.46
N LYS A 3 -3.14 31.45 47.22
CA LYS A 3 -4.51 31.11 46.82
C LYS A 3 -4.74 29.64 47.19
N LYS A 4 -5.65 29.39 48.16
CA LYS A 4 -6.11 28.07 48.53
C LYS A 4 -6.88 27.49 47.32
N ILE A 5 -6.28 26.59 46.57
CA ILE A 5 -6.90 25.97 45.40
C ILE A 5 -8.06 25.12 45.94
N SER A 6 -9.28 25.39 45.52
CA SER A 6 -10.45 24.64 45.89
C SER A 6 -10.38 23.19 45.31
N ASN A 7 -10.78 22.19 46.08
CA ASN A 7 -10.87 20.79 45.60
C ASN A 7 -11.70 20.70 44.32
N ASN A 8 -12.74 21.53 44.18
CA ASN A 8 -13.56 21.60 42.96
C ASN A 8 -12.74 22.06 41.71
N SER A 9 -11.78 22.99 41.91
CA SER A 9 -10.92 23.47 40.81
C SER A 9 -9.95 22.38 40.36
N ILE A 10 -9.43 21.56 41.29
CA ILE A 10 -8.59 20.42 41.01
C ILE A 10 -9.39 19.36 40.24
N LEU A 11 -10.59 19.05 40.70
CA LEU A 11 -11.49 18.10 40.07
C LEU A 11 -11.83 18.52 38.62
N ALA A 12 -12.17 19.81 38.43
CA ALA A 12 -12.48 20.36 37.11
C ALA A 12 -11.27 20.27 36.18
N ALA A 13 -10.04 20.52 36.67
CA ALA A 13 -8.82 20.39 35.90
C ALA A 13 -8.57 18.91 35.48
N CYS A 14 -8.77 17.96 36.40
CA CYS A 14 -8.64 16.53 36.11
C CYS A 14 -9.64 16.07 35.04
N VAL A 15 -10.90 16.52 35.13
CA VAL A 15 -11.93 16.20 34.11
C VAL A 15 -11.56 16.76 32.76
N LEU A 16 -11.07 18.01 32.70
CA LEU A 16 -10.59 18.62 31.44
C LEU A 16 -9.42 17.86 30.82
N VAL A 17 -8.45 17.42 31.63
CA VAL A 17 -7.32 16.62 31.16
C VAL A 17 -7.77 15.27 30.61
N VAL A 18 -8.66 14.56 31.32
CA VAL A 18 -9.20 13.28 30.85
C VAL A 18 -10.00 13.46 29.56
N LEU A 19 -10.81 14.51 29.46
CA LEU A 19 -11.60 14.80 28.27
C LEU A 19 -10.71 15.10 27.05
N THR A 20 -9.63 15.87 27.23
CA THR A 20 -8.65 16.13 26.16
C THR A 20 -7.91 14.86 25.73
N LEU A 21 -7.51 14.01 26.66
CA LEU A 21 -6.87 12.73 26.35
C LEU A 21 -7.81 11.79 25.58
N CYS A 22 -9.09 11.73 25.96
CA CYS A 22 -10.11 10.96 25.23
C CYS A 22 -10.30 11.47 23.80
N LEU A 23 -10.39 12.78 23.62
CA LEU A 23 -10.53 13.38 22.27
C LEU A 23 -9.31 13.09 21.39
N LEU A 24 -8.10 13.23 21.93
CA LEU A 24 -6.85 12.93 21.19
C LEU A 24 -6.77 11.44 20.83
N SER A 25 -7.18 10.55 21.75
CA SER A 25 -7.15 9.10 21.51
C SER A 25 -8.07 8.64 20.38
N VAL A 26 -9.17 9.34 20.13
CA VAL A 26 -10.11 9.01 19.03
C VAL A 26 -9.70 9.69 17.72
N TRP A 27 -9.10 10.87 17.81
CA TRP A 27 -8.79 11.68 16.61
C TRP A 27 -7.64 11.09 15.77
N GLN A 28 -6.62 10.54 16.43
CA GLN A 28 -5.46 9.94 15.76
C GLN A 28 -5.82 8.77 14.82
N PRO A 29 -6.58 7.75 15.26
CA PRO A 29 -6.90 6.62 14.39
C PRO A 29 -7.81 7.02 13.22
N ILE A 30 -8.73 7.97 13.42
CA ILE A 30 -9.61 8.45 12.34
C ILE A 30 -8.79 9.16 11.25
N HIS A 31 -7.84 10.00 11.63
CA HIS A 31 -6.98 10.70 10.69
C HIS A 31 -6.10 9.71 9.92
N PHE A 32 -5.49 8.75 10.59
CA PHE A 32 -4.68 7.70 9.96
C PHE A 32 -5.47 6.91 8.93
N GLN A 33 -6.69 6.46 9.25
CA GLN A 33 -7.53 5.68 8.33
C GLN A 33 -7.90 6.48 7.08
N LYS A 34 -8.24 7.76 7.24
CA LYS A 34 -8.57 8.64 6.11
C LYS A 34 -7.37 8.84 5.17
N GLU A 35 -6.19 9.12 5.72
CA GLU A 35 -4.96 9.27 4.94
C GLU A 35 -4.58 7.94 4.25
N LYS A 36 -4.68 6.82 4.96
CA LYS A 36 -4.46 5.48 4.42
C LYS A 36 -5.34 5.23 3.20
N GLU A 37 -6.66 5.46 3.32
CA GLU A 37 -7.63 5.24 2.23
C GLU A 37 -7.32 6.10 0.99
N GLN A 38 -6.93 7.37 1.18
CA GLN A 38 -6.54 8.25 0.09
C GLN A 38 -5.28 7.74 -0.62
N ARG A 39 -4.26 7.35 0.14
CA ARG A 39 -3.01 6.83 -0.40
C ARG A 39 -3.19 5.49 -1.10
N GLU A 40 -3.97 4.59 -0.51
CA GLU A 40 -4.34 3.32 -1.14
C GLU A 40 -5.06 3.52 -2.48
N THR A 41 -5.98 4.47 -2.56
CA THR A 41 -6.68 4.78 -3.80
C THR A 41 -5.70 5.21 -4.90
N ALA A 42 -4.73 6.06 -4.57
CA ALA A 42 -3.72 6.49 -5.53
C ALA A 42 -2.79 5.34 -5.96
N VAL A 43 -2.39 4.47 -5.02
CA VAL A 43 -1.57 3.28 -5.30
C VAL A 43 -2.34 2.31 -6.19
N LYS A 44 -3.59 2.00 -5.87
CA LYS A 44 -4.47 1.12 -6.68
C LYS A 44 -4.60 1.63 -8.12
N GLN A 45 -4.80 2.93 -8.30
CA GLN A 45 -4.87 3.54 -9.63
C GLN A 45 -3.56 3.35 -10.43
N ARG A 46 -2.39 3.49 -9.80
CA ARG A 46 -1.10 3.25 -10.47
C ARG A 46 -0.89 1.77 -10.79
N LEU A 47 -1.18 0.89 -9.86
CA LEU A 47 -1.11 -0.56 -10.08
C LEU A 47 -1.98 -0.98 -11.26
N MET A 48 -3.19 -0.45 -11.40
CA MET A 48 -4.06 -0.74 -12.54
C MET A 48 -3.50 -0.23 -13.88
N LYS A 49 -2.79 0.90 -13.89
CA LYS A 49 -2.10 1.38 -15.10
C LYS A 49 -0.91 0.48 -15.46
N ILE A 50 -0.13 0.04 -14.47
CA ILE A 50 0.96 -0.92 -14.67
C ILE A 50 0.43 -2.24 -15.20
N ARG A 51 -0.66 -2.77 -14.61
CA ARG A 51 -1.36 -3.95 -15.11
C ARG A 51 -1.70 -3.82 -16.60
N THR A 52 -2.34 -2.70 -16.96
CA THR A 52 -2.75 -2.45 -18.35
C THR A 52 -1.53 -2.40 -19.29
N ALA A 53 -0.42 -1.79 -18.86
CA ALA A 53 0.81 -1.72 -19.65
C ALA A 53 1.41 -3.13 -19.88
N GLU A 54 1.50 -3.94 -18.84
CA GLU A 54 2.00 -5.32 -18.90
C GLU A 54 1.07 -6.23 -19.73
N GLU A 55 -0.24 -6.10 -19.61
CA GLU A 55 -1.21 -6.84 -20.43
C GLU A 55 -1.11 -6.47 -21.91
N ASN A 56 -0.90 -5.17 -22.22
CA ASN A 56 -0.67 -4.72 -23.58
C ASN A 56 0.65 -5.26 -24.15
N TYR A 57 1.72 -5.26 -23.34
CA TYR A 57 3.00 -5.84 -23.70
C TYR A 57 2.87 -7.34 -23.98
N LYS A 58 2.20 -8.09 -23.08
CA LYS A 58 1.93 -9.52 -23.25
C LYS A 58 1.15 -9.83 -24.52
N ARG A 59 0.14 -9.03 -24.86
CA ARG A 59 -0.63 -9.22 -26.13
C ARG A 59 0.26 -9.15 -27.36
N ARG A 60 1.33 -8.37 -27.32
CA ARG A 60 2.23 -8.19 -28.47
C ARG A 60 3.42 -9.18 -28.46
N HIS A 61 3.91 -9.53 -27.28
CA HIS A 61 5.14 -10.31 -27.13
C HIS A 61 4.92 -11.75 -26.64
N GLY A 62 3.69 -12.08 -26.21
CA GLY A 62 3.33 -13.41 -25.68
C GLY A 62 3.66 -13.61 -24.20
N THR A 63 4.43 -12.72 -23.58
CA THR A 63 4.85 -12.80 -22.18
C THR A 63 4.83 -11.43 -21.53
N TYR A 64 4.80 -11.37 -20.20
CA TYR A 64 5.03 -10.14 -19.44
C TYR A 64 6.52 -9.79 -19.41
N THR A 65 6.85 -8.50 -19.23
CA THR A 65 8.25 -8.09 -19.20
C THR A 65 8.86 -8.08 -17.80
N GLY A 66 8.07 -7.74 -16.77
CA GLY A 66 8.57 -7.59 -15.40
C GLY A 66 9.64 -6.50 -15.24
N ASP A 67 9.79 -5.61 -16.24
CA ASP A 67 10.82 -4.56 -16.25
C ASP A 67 10.24 -3.21 -16.67
N PHE A 68 10.32 -2.24 -15.77
CA PHE A 68 9.85 -0.88 -16.03
C PHE A 68 10.61 -0.18 -17.15
N ALA A 69 11.92 -0.43 -17.29
CA ALA A 69 12.72 0.21 -18.35
C ALA A 69 12.21 -0.19 -19.73
N THR A 70 11.86 -1.45 -19.91
CA THR A 70 11.28 -1.99 -21.14
C THR A 70 9.91 -1.39 -21.44
N LEU A 71 9.02 -1.28 -20.42
CA LEU A 71 7.71 -0.67 -20.58
C LEU A 71 7.78 0.80 -20.96
N ILE A 72 8.69 1.56 -20.31
CA ILE A 72 8.87 2.99 -20.56
C ILE A 72 9.49 3.22 -21.94
N LYS A 73 10.54 2.48 -22.29
CA LYS A 73 11.21 2.58 -23.62
C LYS A 73 10.24 2.24 -24.76
N GLY A 74 9.37 1.27 -24.54
CA GLY A 74 8.34 0.87 -25.50
C GLY A 74 7.13 1.79 -25.53
N LYS A 75 7.08 2.85 -24.70
CA LYS A 75 5.94 3.77 -24.55
C LYS A 75 4.63 3.08 -24.11
N TRP A 76 4.74 1.97 -23.39
CA TRP A 76 3.59 1.28 -22.78
C TRP A 76 3.18 1.90 -21.46
N LEU A 77 4.15 2.54 -20.76
CA LEU A 77 3.97 3.13 -19.45
C LEU A 77 4.73 4.46 -19.35
N ASP A 78 4.11 5.48 -18.75
CA ASP A 78 4.78 6.74 -18.44
C ASP A 78 5.81 6.53 -17.32
N ARG A 79 6.96 7.23 -17.44
CA ARG A 79 8.09 7.09 -16.50
C ARG A 79 7.70 7.28 -15.04
N GLU A 80 6.77 8.19 -14.76
CA GLU A 80 6.35 8.51 -13.38
C GLU A 80 5.51 7.39 -12.74
N MET A 81 4.91 6.51 -13.55
CA MET A 81 4.04 5.44 -13.05
C MET A 81 4.81 4.31 -12.35
N GLN A 82 6.14 4.22 -12.56
CA GLN A 82 6.99 3.25 -11.86
C GLN A 82 7.20 3.58 -10.37
N TYR A 83 6.93 4.82 -9.96
CA TYR A 83 7.16 5.27 -8.59
C TYR A 83 5.90 5.16 -7.74
N ILE A 84 6.07 4.73 -6.49
CA ILE A 84 5.00 4.62 -5.51
C ILE A 84 4.58 6.02 -5.08
N PRO A 85 3.28 6.37 -5.12
CA PRO A 85 2.79 7.64 -4.58
C PRO A 85 3.14 7.79 -3.10
N PHE A 86 3.44 9.02 -2.66
CA PHE A 86 3.73 9.37 -1.28
C PHE A 86 4.97 8.68 -0.67
N SER A 87 5.83 8.11 -1.51
CA SER A 87 7.13 7.59 -1.12
C SER A 87 8.24 8.48 -1.71
N ASP A 88 9.39 8.52 -1.09
CA ASP A 88 10.56 9.26 -1.59
C ASP A 88 11.13 8.64 -2.87
N ASN A 89 10.35 8.65 -3.97
CA ASN A 89 10.71 8.07 -5.27
C ASN A 89 11.03 6.56 -5.21
N ARG A 90 10.49 5.83 -4.25
CA ARG A 90 10.57 4.37 -4.24
C ARG A 90 9.79 3.81 -5.43
N ARG A 91 10.32 2.75 -6.04
CA ARG A 91 9.66 2.10 -7.17
C ARG A 91 8.79 0.95 -6.69
N PHE A 92 7.70 0.71 -7.40
CA PHE A 92 6.98 -0.55 -7.24
C PHE A 92 7.90 -1.74 -7.47
N SER A 93 7.69 -2.82 -6.73
CA SER A 93 8.24 -4.12 -7.07
C SER A 93 7.48 -4.65 -8.30
N LEU A 94 8.19 -4.99 -9.36
CA LEU A 94 7.60 -5.59 -10.56
C LEU A 94 8.39 -6.83 -10.91
N SER A 95 7.70 -7.96 -11.06
CA SER A 95 8.30 -9.24 -11.42
C SER A 95 7.42 -9.95 -12.43
N ALA A 96 8.03 -10.70 -13.32
CA ALA A 96 7.34 -11.58 -14.25
C ALA A 96 8.06 -12.92 -14.37
N THR A 97 7.30 -13.98 -14.62
CA THR A 97 7.79 -15.33 -14.83
C THR A 97 6.89 -16.06 -15.82
N THR A 98 7.36 -17.21 -16.29
CA THR A 98 6.54 -18.11 -17.10
C THR A 98 6.61 -19.49 -16.48
N ILE A 99 5.47 -20.03 -16.08
CA ILE A 99 5.38 -21.40 -15.59
C ILE A 99 4.99 -22.33 -16.74
N VAL A 100 5.55 -23.54 -16.71
CA VAL A 100 5.19 -24.60 -17.69
C VAL A 100 4.33 -25.63 -16.97
N THR A 101 3.10 -25.79 -17.46
CA THR A 101 2.19 -26.81 -16.93
C THR A 101 2.61 -28.24 -17.31
N LYS A 102 2.07 -29.24 -16.63
CA LYS A 102 2.34 -30.67 -16.95
C LYS A 102 2.05 -31.03 -18.40
N ASN A 103 1.18 -30.30 -19.08
CA ASN A 103 0.84 -30.49 -20.50
C ASN A 103 1.71 -29.67 -21.45
N GLY A 104 2.83 -29.10 -20.98
CA GLY A 104 3.74 -28.28 -21.78
C GLY A 104 3.24 -26.87 -22.12
N LYS A 105 2.04 -26.46 -21.62
CA LYS A 105 1.52 -25.11 -21.86
C LYS A 105 2.27 -24.09 -21.01
N GLN A 106 2.78 -23.07 -21.66
CA GLN A 106 3.41 -21.93 -21.00
C GLN A 106 2.35 -20.90 -20.54
N ILE A 107 2.41 -20.53 -19.28
CA ILE A 107 1.52 -19.54 -18.67
C ILE A 107 2.40 -18.41 -18.13
N PRO A 108 2.41 -17.22 -18.78
CA PRO A 108 3.12 -16.05 -18.26
C PRO A 108 2.36 -15.48 -17.06
N LEU A 109 3.08 -15.19 -16.00
CA LEU A 109 2.60 -14.59 -14.75
C LEU A 109 3.35 -13.30 -14.46
N MET A 110 2.70 -12.39 -13.79
CA MET A 110 3.32 -11.17 -13.27
C MET A 110 2.83 -10.86 -11.86
N GLU A 111 3.63 -10.11 -11.13
CA GLU A 111 3.25 -9.53 -9.85
C GLU A 111 3.81 -8.12 -9.78
N CYS A 112 3.00 -7.17 -9.29
CA CYS A 112 3.45 -5.81 -9.01
C CYS A 112 2.83 -5.34 -7.70
N GLY A 113 3.62 -4.75 -6.81
CA GLY A 113 3.12 -4.32 -5.51
C GLY A 113 3.95 -3.25 -4.83
N ALA A 114 3.37 -2.73 -3.74
CA ALA A 114 4.00 -1.83 -2.77
C ALA A 114 3.53 -2.18 -1.37
N THR A 115 4.44 -2.14 -0.39
CA THR A 115 4.15 -2.44 1.01
C THR A 115 3.53 -1.26 1.74
N TYR A 116 2.88 -1.51 2.90
CA TYR A 116 2.38 -0.45 3.78
C TYR A 116 3.48 0.54 4.17
N GLU A 117 4.67 0.06 4.51
CA GLU A 117 5.82 0.88 4.87
C GLU A 117 6.28 1.82 3.75
N GLU A 118 6.04 1.44 2.48
CA GLU A 118 6.47 2.23 1.34
C GLU A 118 5.51 3.37 1.03
N TYR A 119 4.18 3.14 1.04
CA TYR A 119 3.23 4.18 0.64
C TYR A 119 2.55 4.91 1.80
N LEU A 120 2.69 4.41 3.04
CA LEU A 120 2.25 5.10 4.25
C LEU A 120 3.37 5.84 4.96
N ASP A 121 4.57 5.86 4.37
CA ASP A 121 5.73 6.56 4.92
C ASP A 121 5.38 7.99 5.37
N GLY A 122 5.88 8.39 6.55
CA GLY A 122 5.57 9.68 7.18
C GLY A 122 4.23 9.74 7.94
N LEU A 123 3.46 8.65 7.99
CA LEU A 123 2.32 8.52 8.89
C LEU A 123 2.76 7.90 10.25
N ASN A 124 1.80 7.57 11.10
CA ASN A 124 2.07 6.96 12.41
C ASN A 124 2.73 5.57 12.24
N GLU A 125 4.00 5.43 12.66
CA GLU A 125 4.79 4.22 12.50
C GLU A 125 4.20 3.01 13.25
N ASP A 126 3.68 3.19 14.46
CA ASP A 126 3.05 2.11 15.23
C ASP A 126 1.80 1.56 14.51
N ALA A 127 1.02 2.45 13.90
CA ALA A 127 -0.15 2.05 13.13
C ALA A 127 0.24 1.31 11.83
N ILE A 128 1.31 1.74 11.14
CA ILE A 128 1.85 1.06 9.96
C ILE A 128 2.34 -0.34 10.33
N GLN A 129 3.09 -0.44 11.43
CA GLN A 129 3.61 -1.72 11.92
C GLN A 129 2.46 -2.67 12.28
N GLN A 130 1.43 -2.18 12.96
CA GLN A 130 0.24 -2.98 13.28
C GLN A 130 -0.47 -3.52 12.04
N GLU A 131 -0.64 -2.71 10.98
CA GLU A 131 -1.21 -3.16 9.72
C GLU A 131 -0.34 -4.23 9.04
N THR A 132 0.99 -4.02 9.06
CA THR A 132 1.96 -4.98 8.51
C THR A 132 1.92 -6.31 9.27
N ASP A 133 1.92 -6.26 10.60
CA ASP A 133 1.87 -7.46 11.43
C ASP A 133 0.56 -8.23 11.27
N ASN A 134 -0.57 -7.52 11.20
CA ASN A 134 -1.88 -8.13 10.94
C ASN A 134 -1.91 -8.85 9.58
N ALA A 135 -1.39 -8.21 8.54
CA ALA A 135 -1.32 -8.84 7.21
C ALA A 135 -0.43 -10.10 7.22
N ASN A 136 0.73 -10.03 7.88
CA ASN A 136 1.66 -11.15 8.01
C ASN A 136 1.06 -12.32 8.82
N MET A 137 0.36 -12.03 9.93
CA MET A 137 -0.33 -13.06 10.74
C MET A 137 -1.43 -13.78 9.95
N GLU A 138 -2.10 -13.07 9.04
CA GLU A 138 -3.11 -13.64 8.15
C GLU A 138 -2.51 -14.30 6.89
N GLY A 139 -1.20 -14.29 6.73
CA GLY A 139 -0.51 -14.81 5.54
C GLY A 139 -0.79 -14.01 4.27
N ARG A 140 -1.21 -12.76 4.42
CA ARG A 140 -1.45 -11.83 3.30
C ARG A 140 -0.20 -10.98 3.01
N PHE A 141 -0.11 -10.51 1.77
CA PHE A 141 0.92 -9.52 1.41
C PHE A 141 0.70 -8.22 2.23
N PRO A 142 1.73 -7.70 2.93
CA PRO A 142 1.60 -6.53 3.78
C PRO A 142 1.58 -5.22 2.97
N GLY A 143 0.52 -5.03 2.20
CA GLY A 143 0.37 -3.90 1.30
C GLY A 143 -0.61 -4.17 0.17
N LEU A 144 -0.43 -3.49 -0.94
CA LEU A 144 -1.24 -3.62 -2.13
C LEU A 144 -0.44 -4.26 -3.26
N LYS A 145 -0.96 -5.31 -3.85
CA LYS A 145 -0.38 -5.98 -5.03
C LYS A 145 -1.43 -6.40 -6.04
N ILE A 146 -0.98 -6.53 -7.28
CA ILE A 146 -1.72 -7.14 -8.39
C ILE A 146 -0.92 -8.33 -8.92
N GLY A 147 -1.64 -9.32 -9.41
CA GLY A 147 -1.05 -10.53 -9.95
C GLY A 147 -0.44 -11.45 -8.89
N ASP A 148 0.16 -12.51 -9.35
CA ASP A 148 0.89 -13.49 -8.54
C ASP A 148 1.84 -14.28 -9.45
N ILE A 149 3.11 -14.43 -9.05
CA ILE A 149 4.12 -15.15 -9.83
C ILE A 149 4.10 -16.66 -9.60
N THR A 150 3.30 -17.14 -8.66
CA THR A 150 3.17 -18.57 -8.33
C THR A 150 1.91 -19.19 -8.91
N THR A 151 0.84 -18.42 -8.98
CA THR A 151 -0.48 -18.88 -9.44
C THR A 151 -1.12 -17.87 -10.38
N ASN A 152 -1.87 -18.37 -11.35
CA ASN A 152 -2.63 -17.50 -12.24
C ASN A 152 -3.91 -17.02 -11.52
N ASN A 153 -3.93 -15.74 -11.18
CA ASN A 153 -5.09 -15.06 -10.61
C ASN A 153 -5.68 -13.97 -11.54
N ASP A 154 -5.38 -14.05 -12.85
CA ASP A 154 -5.76 -13.06 -13.87
C ASP A 154 -5.34 -11.61 -13.53
N ASN A 155 -4.20 -11.48 -12.87
CA ASN A 155 -3.66 -10.23 -12.38
C ASN A 155 -4.63 -9.47 -11.47
N ALA A 156 -5.43 -10.19 -10.68
CA ALA A 156 -6.34 -9.58 -9.71
C ALA A 156 -5.55 -8.82 -8.63
N GLY A 157 -6.17 -7.77 -8.09
CA GLY A 157 -5.67 -7.09 -6.90
C GLY A 157 -6.05 -7.86 -5.63
N ASN A 158 -5.27 -7.65 -4.57
CA ASN A 158 -5.49 -8.25 -3.25
C ASN A 158 -6.46 -7.44 -2.36
N TRP A 159 -7.21 -6.49 -2.93
CA TRP A 159 -8.18 -5.64 -2.24
C TRP A 159 -9.61 -5.92 -2.64
#